data_513c979aaa7f48c9b84664410a545b98
#
_entry.id   513c979aaa7f48c9b84664410a545b98
#
_cell.length_a   1.000
_cell.length_b   1.000
_cell.length_c   1.000
_cell.angle_alpha   90.00
_cell.angle_beta   90.00
_cell.angle_gamma   90.00
#
_symmetry.space_group_name_H-M   'P 1'
#
loop_
_entity.id
_entity.type
_entity.pdbx_description
1 polymer ?
#
loop_
_entity_poly.entity_id
_entity_poly.type
_entity_poly.pdbx_seq_one_letter_code
_entity_poly.pdbx_strand_id
1 'polypeptide(L)'
;MRIFLQKNEQQAWKWITNGYQKAFAFFGYETILINNLNEVDSSRDYCVFFREDGVNDSTIDVLKKSKASYLYVQPNYFPYHWGQHPSWQCCVSKENINKLNSFENVKKWTFCNDTSFFNLWKDVHVMPLAYDNLSYNAETIQNYKYDICFIGGFADNGFNEKIKNIKEMLEAFLQSDLKCGFSVNGNVCHETENFVLNNSKIALNIHDLYQRVVGLDSNERTFKSLGCNGILLCDEVDQVKKLFPNTYCSNDPQKLITKAKEICSFEINDLNLIKEKNKTNIINNHTYIKRVEKFISFK
;
A
#
# COMPACT_ATOMS: atom_id res chain seq x y z
N MET A 1 -15.18 -21.20 5.57
CA MET A 1 -15.40 -20.58 4.22
C MET A 1 -14.06 -20.53 3.52
N ARG A 2 -13.98 -20.93 2.25
CA ARG A 2 -12.75 -20.82 1.44
C ARG A 2 -12.68 -19.47 0.78
N ILE A 3 -11.47 -18.93 0.61
CA ILE A 3 -11.21 -17.75 -0.22
C ILE A 3 -10.02 -18.02 -1.13
N PHE A 4 -10.20 -17.79 -2.42
CA PHE A 4 -9.16 -17.88 -3.44
C PHE A 4 -8.56 -16.51 -3.67
N LEU A 5 -7.24 -16.38 -3.48
CA LEU A 5 -6.51 -15.14 -3.68
C LEU A 5 -5.55 -15.28 -4.86
N GLN A 6 -5.44 -14.23 -5.66
CA GLN A 6 -4.47 -14.18 -6.76
C GLN A 6 -3.04 -14.21 -6.20
N LYS A 7 -2.30 -15.24 -6.58
CA LYS A 7 -0.87 -15.30 -6.31
C LYS A 7 -0.16 -14.21 -7.09
N ASN A 8 0.71 -13.49 -6.43
CA ASN A 8 1.52 -12.49 -7.10
C ASN A 8 2.95 -12.52 -6.54
N GLU A 9 3.91 -12.78 -7.41
CA GLU A 9 5.33 -12.86 -7.06
C GLU A 9 6.09 -11.56 -7.36
N GLN A 10 5.38 -10.55 -7.92
CA GLN A 10 6.02 -9.33 -8.38
C GLN A 10 5.90 -8.21 -7.35
N GLN A 11 7.04 -7.64 -6.97
CA GLN A 11 7.18 -6.38 -6.23
C GLN A 11 6.20 -6.22 -5.03
N ALA A 12 5.56 -5.05 -4.92
CA ALA A 12 4.67 -4.70 -3.82
C ALA A 12 3.43 -5.62 -3.72
N TRP A 13 2.92 -6.16 -4.84
CA TRP A 13 1.75 -7.03 -4.82
C TRP A 13 1.97 -8.35 -4.08
N LYS A 14 3.19 -8.87 -4.05
CA LYS A 14 3.55 -10.03 -3.21
C LYS A 14 3.24 -9.75 -1.73
N TRP A 15 3.66 -8.59 -1.24
CA TRP A 15 3.44 -8.18 0.15
C TRP A 15 1.98 -7.90 0.44
N ILE A 16 1.28 -7.24 -0.49
CA ILE A 16 -0.15 -6.94 -0.40
C ILE A 16 -0.97 -8.23 -0.32
N THR A 17 -0.75 -9.17 -1.23
CA THR A 17 -1.45 -10.45 -1.24
C THR A 17 -1.19 -11.24 0.05
N ASN A 18 0.06 -11.29 0.53
CA ASN A 18 0.41 -11.97 1.77
C ASN A 18 -0.28 -11.32 2.98
N GLY A 19 -0.36 -10.00 3.04
CA GLY A 19 -1.05 -9.28 4.09
C GLY A 19 -2.55 -9.62 4.13
N TYR A 20 -3.21 -9.61 2.97
CA TYR A 20 -4.61 -10.01 2.87
C TYR A 20 -4.82 -11.50 3.17
N GLN A 21 -3.95 -12.39 2.70
CA GLN A 21 -4.03 -13.82 3.00
C GLN A 21 -4.03 -14.08 4.51
N LYS A 22 -3.08 -13.49 5.24
CA LYS A 22 -3.01 -13.62 6.71
C LYS A 22 -4.23 -13.02 7.39
N ALA A 23 -4.70 -11.87 6.92
CA ALA A 23 -5.86 -11.21 7.48
C ALA A 23 -7.15 -12.03 7.25
N PHE A 24 -7.37 -12.61 6.07
CA PHE A 24 -8.49 -13.53 5.85
C PHE A 24 -8.39 -14.78 6.72
N ALA A 25 -7.19 -15.37 6.86
CA ALA A 25 -6.96 -16.50 7.74
C ALA A 25 -7.27 -16.15 9.21
N PHE A 26 -6.95 -14.94 9.66
CA PHE A 26 -7.29 -14.43 10.98
C PHE A 26 -8.81 -14.44 11.24
N PHE A 27 -9.63 -14.18 10.20
CA PHE A 27 -11.09 -14.29 10.27
C PHE A 27 -11.63 -15.70 10.02
N GLY A 28 -10.78 -16.72 10.02
CA GLY A 28 -11.18 -18.12 9.88
C GLY A 28 -11.47 -18.58 8.46
N TYR A 29 -11.02 -17.85 7.44
CA TYR A 29 -11.09 -18.33 6.05
C TYR A 29 -9.95 -19.31 5.77
N GLU A 30 -10.28 -20.41 5.08
CA GLU A 30 -9.30 -21.26 4.41
C GLU A 30 -8.78 -20.51 3.17
N THR A 31 -7.53 -20.04 3.20
CA THR A 31 -6.95 -19.21 2.14
C THR A 31 -6.19 -20.08 1.13
N ILE A 32 -6.50 -19.90 -0.15
CA ILE A 32 -5.92 -20.67 -1.25
C ILE A 32 -5.35 -19.70 -2.28
N LEU A 33 -4.04 -19.81 -2.53
CA LEU A 33 -3.38 -19.00 -3.57
C LEU A 33 -3.52 -19.69 -4.93
N ILE A 34 -3.99 -18.93 -5.93
CA ILE A 34 -4.16 -19.37 -7.31
C ILE A 34 -3.54 -18.39 -8.30
N ASN A 35 -3.09 -18.87 -9.46
CA ASN A 35 -2.52 -17.99 -10.48
C ASN A 35 -3.60 -17.36 -11.36
N ASN A 36 -4.68 -18.10 -11.61
CA ASN A 36 -5.82 -17.63 -12.42
C ASN A 36 -7.16 -18.18 -11.89
N LEU A 37 -8.25 -17.53 -12.29
CA LEU A 37 -9.59 -17.86 -11.83
C LEU A 37 -10.10 -19.24 -12.29
N ASN A 38 -9.48 -19.85 -13.32
CA ASN A 38 -9.85 -21.21 -13.75
C ASN A 38 -9.42 -22.30 -12.75
N GLU A 39 -8.53 -21.96 -11.81
CA GLU A 39 -8.08 -22.87 -10.75
C GLU A 39 -9.07 -22.92 -9.56
N VAL A 40 -10.12 -22.11 -9.58
CA VAL A 40 -11.11 -22.06 -8.50
C VAL A 40 -11.94 -23.34 -8.48
N ASP A 41 -11.84 -24.10 -7.38
CA ASP A 41 -12.74 -25.23 -7.13
C ASP A 41 -14.11 -24.72 -6.69
N SER A 42 -15.06 -24.76 -7.62
CA SER A 42 -16.45 -24.32 -7.40
C SER A 42 -17.37 -25.40 -6.83
N SER A 43 -16.85 -26.57 -6.40
CA SER A 43 -17.64 -27.67 -5.82
C SER A 43 -18.26 -27.35 -4.46
N ARG A 44 -17.74 -26.33 -3.78
CA ARG A 44 -18.22 -25.85 -2.47
C ARG A 44 -18.30 -24.32 -2.48
N ASP A 45 -18.94 -23.76 -1.46
CA ASP A 45 -19.00 -22.31 -1.24
C ASP A 45 -17.61 -21.68 -1.14
N TYR A 46 -17.41 -20.60 -1.87
CA TYR A 46 -16.13 -19.88 -1.97
C TYR A 46 -16.31 -18.37 -2.12
N CYS A 47 -15.27 -17.66 -1.74
CA CYS A 47 -15.06 -16.25 -2.04
C CYS A 47 -13.82 -16.09 -2.95
N VAL A 48 -13.69 -14.93 -3.57
CA VAL A 48 -12.56 -14.59 -4.45
C VAL A 48 -12.00 -13.23 -4.07
N PHE A 49 -10.67 -13.11 -4.02
CA PHE A 49 -9.94 -11.85 -3.88
C PHE A 49 -8.94 -11.75 -5.02
N PHE A 50 -9.26 -10.94 -6.02
CA PHE A 50 -8.56 -10.96 -7.30
C PHE A 50 -8.43 -9.55 -7.89
N ARG A 51 -7.47 -9.40 -8.82
CA ARG A 51 -7.33 -8.18 -9.62
C ARG A 51 -8.08 -8.34 -10.94
N GLU A 52 -8.51 -7.22 -11.49
CA GLU A 52 -9.24 -7.19 -12.76
C GLU A 52 -8.46 -7.75 -13.95
N ASP A 53 -7.12 -7.68 -13.93
CA ASP A 53 -6.26 -8.18 -15.01
C ASP A 53 -6.33 -9.70 -15.21
N GLY A 54 -6.87 -10.43 -14.24
CA GLY A 54 -7.18 -11.85 -14.36
C GLY A 54 -8.60 -12.15 -14.87
N VAL A 55 -9.41 -11.13 -15.19
CA VAL A 55 -10.81 -11.30 -15.62
C VAL A 55 -10.93 -11.27 -17.14
N ASN A 56 -11.57 -12.29 -17.68
CA ASN A 56 -11.91 -12.42 -19.10
C ASN A 56 -13.23 -13.20 -19.27
N ASP A 57 -13.68 -13.40 -20.50
CA ASP A 57 -14.97 -14.05 -20.79
C ASP A 57 -15.10 -15.46 -20.20
N SER A 58 -13.99 -16.20 -20.11
CA SER A 58 -14.00 -17.57 -19.56
C SER A 58 -14.03 -17.60 -18.02
N THR A 59 -13.68 -16.51 -17.36
CA THR A 59 -13.53 -16.44 -15.89
C THR A 59 -14.63 -15.65 -15.19
N ILE A 60 -15.42 -14.89 -15.93
CA ILE A 60 -16.45 -14.00 -15.36
C ILE A 60 -17.52 -14.76 -14.56
N ASP A 61 -17.83 -15.98 -14.98
CA ASP A 61 -18.81 -16.84 -14.32
C ASP A 61 -18.35 -17.34 -12.96
N VAL A 62 -17.04 -17.47 -12.76
CA VAL A 62 -16.44 -17.80 -11.44
C VAL A 62 -16.76 -16.71 -10.43
N LEU A 63 -16.62 -15.44 -10.84
CA LEU A 63 -16.93 -14.30 -9.99
C LEU A 63 -18.43 -14.23 -9.69
N LYS A 64 -19.29 -14.48 -10.69
CA LYS A 64 -20.74 -14.49 -10.56
C LYS A 64 -21.24 -15.54 -9.56
N LYS A 65 -20.63 -16.75 -9.58
CA LYS A 65 -21.05 -17.90 -8.74
C LYS A 65 -20.48 -17.84 -7.32
N SER A 66 -19.53 -16.98 -7.03
CA SER A 66 -18.94 -16.86 -5.70
C SER A 66 -19.94 -16.32 -4.67
N LYS A 67 -19.73 -16.62 -3.40
CA LYS A 67 -20.47 -15.98 -2.29
C LYS A 67 -20.17 -14.48 -2.20
N ALA A 68 -18.91 -14.12 -2.40
CA ALA A 68 -18.46 -12.74 -2.53
C ALA A 68 -17.16 -12.70 -3.36
N SER A 69 -17.08 -11.76 -4.27
CA SER A 69 -15.86 -11.43 -5.02
C SER A 69 -15.40 -10.05 -4.67
N TYR A 70 -14.17 -9.92 -4.17
CA TYR A 70 -13.50 -8.65 -3.89
C TYR A 70 -12.53 -8.36 -5.03
N LEU A 71 -13.02 -7.60 -6.01
CA LEU A 71 -12.30 -7.34 -7.25
C LEU A 71 -11.56 -6.01 -7.15
N TYR A 72 -10.21 -6.06 -7.14
CA TYR A 72 -9.40 -4.85 -7.29
C TYR A 72 -9.51 -4.33 -8.71
N VAL A 73 -9.87 -3.07 -8.85
CA VAL A 73 -10.04 -2.41 -10.14
C VAL A 73 -9.08 -1.24 -10.30
N GLN A 74 -8.63 -1.03 -11.53
CA GLN A 74 -7.77 0.08 -11.91
C GLN A 74 -8.57 1.22 -12.56
N PRO A 75 -8.04 2.44 -12.59
CA PRO A 75 -8.66 3.55 -13.28
C PRO A 75 -8.92 3.24 -14.75
N ASN A 76 -10.06 3.69 -15.27
CA ASN A 76 -10.40 3.53 -16.69
C ASN A 76 -9.63 4.51 -17.57
N TYR A 77 -9.20 5.62 -17.00
CA TYR A 77 -8.29 6.57 -17.63
C TYR A 77 -7.43 7.27 -16.57
N PHE A 78 -6.33 7.83 -17.01
CA PHE A 78 -5.53 8.77 -16.25
C PHE A 78 -5.57 10.13 -16.94
N PRO A 79 -5.33 11.25 -16.23
CA PRO A 79 -5.16 12.55 -16.86
C PRO A 79 -3.97 12.51 -17.84
N TYR A 80 -3.95 13.46 -18.76
CA TYR A 80 -2.85 13.63 -19.70
C TYR A 80 -1.50 13.50 -18.98
N HIS A 81 -0.54 12.94 -19.62
CA HIS A 81 0.77 12.47 -19.17
C HIS A 81 0.77 11.01 -18.67
N TRP A 82 -0.25 10.57 -17.94
CA TRP A 82 -0.36 9.20 -17.41
C TRP A 82 -1.39 8.35 -18.18
N GLY A 83 -2.19 8.97 -19.03
CA GLY A 83 -3.31 8.34 -19.73
C GLY A 83 -2.95 7.17 -20.65
N GLN A 84 -1.66 6.96 -20.93
CA GLN A 84 -1.14 5.86 -21.74
C GLN A 84 -0.21 4.95 -20.94
N HIS A 85 -0.24 5.00 -19.60
CA HIS A 85 0.62 4.16 -18.78
C HIS A 85 0.25 2.67 -18.98
N PRO A 86 1.17 1.82 -19.48
CA PRO A 86 0.84 0.47 -19.95
C PRO A 86 0.43 -0.48 -18.80
N SER A 87 0.83 -0.17 -17.56
CA SER A 87 0.71 -1.11 -16.44
C SER A 87 -0.41 -0.78 -15.46
N TRP A 88 -1.09 0.38 -15.59
CA TRP A 88 -2.00 0.87 -14.55
C TRP A 88 -3.34 1.35 -15.08
N GLN A 89 -3.69 0.95 -16.26
CA GLN A 89 -5.02 1.15 -16.82
C GLN A 89 -5.84 -0.13 -16.74
N CYS A 90 -7.14 0.04 -16.59
CA CYS A 90 -8.08 -1.04 -16.68
C CYS A 90 -7.96 -1.76 -18.03
N CYS A 91 -7.72 -3.08 -17.98
CA CYS A 91 -7.60 -3.93 -19.16
C CYS A 91 -8.87 -4.75 -19.45
N VAL A 92 -9.90 -4.66 -18.62
CA VAL A 92 -11.16 -5.38 -18.80
C VAL A 92 -12.00 -4.70 -19.89
N SER A 93 -12.59 -5.48 -20.77
CA SER A 93 -13.47 -4.96 -21.82
C SER A 93 -14.70 -4.26 -21.22
N LYS A 94 -15.20 -3.23 -21.91
CA LYS A 94 -16.39 -2.50 -21.46
C LYS A 94 -17.61 -3.42 -21.29
N GLU A 95 -17.72 -4.46 -22.12
CA GLU A 95 -18.79 -5.47 -22.02
C GLU A 95 -18.69 -6.24 -20.68
N ASN A 96 -17.48 -6.69 -20.33
CA ASN A 96 -17.25 -7.42 -19.08
C ASN A 96 -17.39 -6.52 -17.85
N ILE A 97 -16.98 -5.26 -17.94
CA ILE A 97 -17.25 -4.25 -16.88
C ILE A 97 -18.75 -4.14 -16.66
N ASN A 98 -19.56 -4.04 -17.72
CA ASN A 98 -21.02 -3.95 -17.59
C ASN A 98 -21.63 -5.21 -16.95
N LYS A 99 -21.15 -6.41 -17.32
CA LYS A 99 -21.55 -7.67 -16.67
C LYS A 99 -21.21 -7.65 -15.16
N LEU A 100 -19.96 -7.31 -14.83
CA LEU A 100 -19.48 -7.24 -13.44
C LEU A 100 -20.22 -6.17 -12.60
N ASN A 101 -20.61 -5.07 -13.22
CA ASN A 101 -21.42 -4.04 -12.58
C ASN A 101 -22.84 -4.51 -12.22
N SER A 102 -23.36 -5.56 -12.88
CA SER A 102 -24.68 -6.12 -12.60
C SER A 102 -24.65 -7.21 -11.52
N PHE A 103 -23.49 -7.67 -11.09
CA PHE A 103 -23.35 -8.73 -10.09
C PHE A 103 -23.26 -8.13 -8.68
N GLU A 104 -24.29 -8.35 -7.87
CA GLU A 104 -24.36 -7.79 -6.50
C GLU A 104 -23.28 -8.36 -5.57
N ASN A 105 -22.85 -9.60 -5.81
CA ASN A 105 -21.81 -10.26 -5.04
C ASN A 105 -20.38 -9.81 -5.42
N VAL A 106 -20.20 -9.02 -6.49
CA VAL A 106 -18.89 -8.51 -6.93
C VAL A 106 -18.68 -7.10 -6.38
N LYS A 107 -17.87 -6.99 -5.33
CA LYS A 107 -17.50 -5.71 -4.69
C LYS A 107 -16.21 -5.19 -5.33
N LYS A 108 -16.32 -4.08 -6.06
CA LYS A 108 -15.19 -3.42 -6.71
C LYS A 108 -14.48 -2.54 -5.70
N TRP A 109 -13.18 -2.59 -5.65
CA TRP A 109 -12.39 -1.79 -4.74
C TRP A 109 -11.07 -1.34 -5.36
N THR A 110 -10.49 -0.27 -4.82
CA THR A 110 -9.24 0.32 -5.29
C THR A 110 -8.47 0.96 -4.15
N PHE A 111 -7.16 1.12 -4.32
CA PHE A 111 -6.34 1.93 -3.42
C PHE A 111 -6.56 3.42 -3.66
N CYS A 112 -7.01 3.79 -4.85
CA CYS A 112 -7.09 5.17 -5.31
C CYS A 112 -8.11 5.98 -4.49
N ASN A 113 -7.68 7.17 -4.10
CA ASN A 113 -8.45 8.08 -3.28
C ASN A 113 -9.58 8.81 -4.06
N ASP A 114 -9.44 8.92 -5.38
CA ASP A 114 -10.39 9.59 -6.26
C ASP A 114 -11.03 8.56 -7.20
N THR A 115 -12.33 8.33 -7.01
CA THR A 115 -13.11 7.39 -7.82
C THR A 115 -13.60 7.97 -9.14
N SER A 116 -13.40 9.27 -9.41
CA SER A 116 -13.78 9.90 -10.69
C SER A 116 -13.05 9.29 -11.89
N PHE A 117 -11.87 8.70 -11.67
CA PHE A 117 -11.11 7.99 -12.69
C PHE A 117 -11.64 6.60 -13.05
N PHE A 118 -12.71 6.15 -12.38
CA PHE A 118 -13.34 4.83 -12.53
C PHE A 118 -14.72 4.90 -13.16
N ASN A 119 -14.93 5.79 -14.09
CA ASN A 119 -16.24 6.14 -14.64
C ASN A 119 -17.01 5.01 -15.34
N LEU A 120 -16.35 3.91 -15.72
CA LEU A 120 -17.01 2.71 -16.25
C LEU A 120 -17.44 1.73 -15.15
N TRP A 121 -16.82 1.80 -13.98
CA TRP A 121 -17.13 0.97 -12.84
C TRP A 121 -18.25 1.58 -12.00
N LYS A 122 -19.11 0.75 -11.41
CA LYS A 122 -20.12 1.18 -10.45
C LYS A 122 -19.69 0.79 -9.04
N ASP A 123 -20.01 1.63 -8.06
CA ASP A 123 -19.84 1.35 -6.64
C ASP A 123 -18.42 0.90 -6.27
N VAL A 124 -17.42 1.68 -6.70
CA VAL A 124 -16.02 1.42 -6.36
C VAL A 124 -15.73 1.89 -4.94
N HIS A 125 -15.31 0.97 -4.09
CA HIS A 125 -14.94 1.26 -2.71
C HIS A 125 -13.47 1.68 -2.60
N VAL A 126 -13.21 2.82 -1.96
CA VAL A 126 -11.84 3.23 -1.63
C VAL A 126 -11.34 2.43 -0.43
N MET A 127 -10.27 1.66 -0.65
CA MET A 127 -9.64 0.82 0.36
C MET A 127 -8.12 1.02 0.28
N PRO A 128 -7.57 2.04 0.95
CA PRO A 128 -6.13 2.29 0.93
C PRO A 128 -5.32 1.07 1.38
N LEU A 129 -4.06 1.01 0.99
CA LEU A 129 -3.10 0.03 1.48
C LEU A 129 -3.07 -0.01 3.01
N ALA A 130 -2.37 -0.96 3.59
CA ALA A 130 -2.41 -1.21 5.02
C ALA A 130 -1.07 -1.67 5.59
N TYR A 131 -0.97 -1.65 6.90
CA TYR A 131 0.12 -2.21 7.68
C TYR A 131 -0.13 -3.70 7.94
N ASP A 132 0.86 -4.54 7.68
CA ASP A 132 0.83 -5.97 8.03
C ASP A 132 1.33 -6.17 9.47
N ASN A 133 0.44 -5.96 10.44
CA ASN A 133 0.74 -6.16 11.85
C ASN A 133 0.84 -7.64 12.26
N LEU A 134 0.67 -8.58 11.34
CA LEU A 134 0.91 -10.01 11.55
C LEU A 134 2.32 -10.42 11.15
N SER A 135 3.04 -9.57 10.41
CA SER A 135 4.44 -9.82 9.97
C SER A 135 5.44 -8.89 10.63
N TYR A 136 5.03 -7.67 10.95
CA TYR A 136 5.89 -6.64 11.51
C TYR A 136 5.50 -6.31 12.93
N ASN A 137 6.50 -6.12 13.78
CA ASN A 137 6.33 -5.73 15.16
C ASN A 137 6.77 -4.27 15.35
N ALA A 138 5.98 -3.54 16.13
CA ALA A 138 6.36 -2.22 16.62
C ALA A 138 7.09 -2.37 17.97
N GLU A 139 8.27 -1.78 18.09
CA GLU A 139 9.08 -1.83 19.31
C GLU A 139 9.31 -0.43 19.85
N THR A 140 9.48 -0.31 21.16
CA THR A 140 9.91 0.92 21.81
C THR A 140 11.40 0.87 22.07
N ILE A 141 12.16 1.79 21.48
CA ILE A 141 13.62 1.82 21.53
C ILE A 141 14.08 3.00 22.40
N GLN A 142 15.08 2.77 23.24
CA GLN A 142 15.69 3.82 24.06
C GLN A 142 16.90 4.45 23.39
N ASN A 143 17.65 3.68 22.59
CA ASN A 143 18.84 4.13 21.89
C ASN A 143 18.71 3.87 20.40
N TYR A 144 18.34 4.87 19.64
CA TYR A 144 18.19 4.77 18.20
C TYR A 144 19.53 4.64 17.48
N LYS A 145 19.63 3.68 16.56
CA LYS A 145 20.81 3.46 15.73
C LYS A 145 20.95 4.50 14.62
N TYR A 146 19.82 4.98 14.10
CA TYR A 146 19.76 5.95 13.00
C TYR A 146 18.85 7.12 13.35
N ASP A 147 19.17 8.30 12.83
CA ASP A 147 18.27 9.45 12.89
C ASP A 147 17.14 9.30 11.87
N ILE A 148 17.47 8.85 10.66
CA ILE A 148 16.48 8.62 9.59
C ILE A 148 16.79 7.35 8.81
N CYS A 149 15.75 6.62 8.40
CA CYS A 149 15.92 5.45 7.54
C CYS A 149 15.04 5.54 6.28
N PHE A 150 15.52 4.85 5.23
CA PHE A 150 14.77 4.57 4.02
C PHE A 150 15.06 3.14 3.57
N ILE A 151 14.01 2.35 3.37
CA ILE A 151 14.11 1.01 2.79
C ILE A 151 13.16 0.93 1.63
N GLY A 152 13.65 0.72 0.43
CA GLY A 152 12.79 0.63 -0.73
C GLY A 152 13.54 0.44 -2.03
N GLY A 153 12.75 0.26 -3.07
CA GLY A 153 13.25 0.09 -4.41
C GLY A 153 12.50 0.96 -5.41
N PHE A 154 13.02 0.95 -6.61
CA PHE A 154 12.37 1.55 -7.76
C PHE A 154 12.56 0.64 -8.97
N ALA A 155 11.56 0.63 -9.84
CA ALA A 155 11.68 0.13 -11.18
C ALA A 155 11.62 1.33 -12.13
N ASP A 156 12.56 1.40 -13.06
CA ASP A 156 12.50 2.41 -14.12
C ASP A 156 11.53 1.92 -15.19
N ASN A 157 10.40 2.56 -15.29
CA ASN A 157 9.41 2.30 -16.34
C ASN A 157 9.28 3.47 -17.32
N GLY A 158 10.19 4.45 -17.25
CA GLY A 158 10.21 5.63 -18.11
C GLY A 158 9.12 6.68 -17.83
N PHE A 159 8.20 6.42 -16.88
CA PHE A 159 7.07 7.30 -16.62
C PHE A 159 7.12 8.01 -15.27
N ASN A 160 7.79 7.47 -14.28
CA ASN A 160 7.59 7.92 -12.91
C ASN A 160 8.73 8.76 -12.32
N GLU A 161 9.82 8.94 -13.06
CA GLU A 161 11.03 9.68 -12.62
C GLU A 161 11.51 9.31 -11.20
N LYS A 162 11.10 8.13 -10.72
CA LYS A 162 11.31 7.73 -9.33
C LYS A 162 12.78 7.61 -8.98
N ILE A 163 13.61 7.12 -9.92
CA ILE A 163 15.06 7.00 -9.74
C ILE A 163 15.67 8.36 -9.44
N LYS A 164 15.34 9.38 -10.26
CA LYS A 164 15.84 10.75 -10.08
C LYS A 164 15.44 11.29 -8.72
N ASN A 165 14.15 11.18 -8.38
CA ASN A 165 13.62 11.70 -7.12
C ASN A 165 14.22 11.03 -5.89
N ILE A 166 14.41 9.70 -5.93
CA ILE A 166 15.05 8.98 -4.83
C ILE A 166 16.50 9.40 -4.68
N LYS A 167 17.26 9.49 -5.79
CA LYS A 167 18.65 9.92 -5.73
C LYS A 167 18.79 11.32 -5.14
N GLU A 168 18.09 12.29 -5.70
CA GLU A 168 18.14 13.69 -5.25
C GLU A 168 17.78 13.81 -3.75
N MET A 169 16.75 13.10 -3.31
CA MET A 169 16.31 13.12 -1.92
C MET A 169 17.36 12.48 -0.99
N LEU A 170 17.79 11.25 -1.31
CA LEU A 170 18.72 10.54 -0.44
C LEU A 170 20.12 11.16 -0.43
N GLU A 171 20.61 11.67 -1.56
CA GLU A 171 21.89 12.39 -1.64
C GLU A 171 21.88 13.63 -0.74
N ALA A 172 20.79 14.41 -0.73
CA ALA A 172 20.65 15.55 0.15
C ALA A 172 20.72 15.15 1.63
N PHE A 173 20.06 14.06 2.02
CA PHE A 173 20.15 13.55 3.39
C PHE A 173 21.55 13.03 3.73
N LEU A 174 22.22 12.32 2.82
CA LEU A 174 23.59 11.82 3.03
C LEU A 174 24.63 12.95 3.15
N GLN A 175 24.36 14.12 2.56
CA GLN A 175 25.20 15.32 2.71
C GLN A 175 24.92 16.07 4.01
N SER A 176 23.87 15.72 4.75
CA SER A 176 23.57 16.30 6.06
C SER A 176 24.36 15.61 7.17
N ASP A 177 24.28 16.16 8.38
CA ASP A 177 24.88 15.58 9.60
C ASP A 177 24.02 14.48 10.26
N LEU A 178 22.88 14.12 9.66
CA LEU A 178 22.00 13.09 10.17
C LEU A 178 22.58 11.69 9.93
N LYS A 179 22.43 10.80 10.92
CA LYS A 179 22.83 9.41 10.79
C LYS A 179 21.80 8.62 9.99
N CYS A 180 22.12 8.37 8.72
CA CYS A 180 21.21 7.73 7.76
C CYS A 180 21.34 6.21 7.76
N GLY A 181 20.21 5.49 7.74
CA GLY A 181 20.09 4.05 7.53
C GLY A 181 19.35 3.74 6.23
N PHE A 182 20.01 3.83 5.07
CA PHE A 182 19.36 3.69 3.76
C PHE A 182 19.68 2.36 3.09
N SER A 183 18.65 1.71 2.55
CA SER A 183 18.75 0.53 1.67
C SER A 183 17.88 0.75 0.43
N VAL A 184 18.52 0.80 -0.73
CA VAL A 184 17.85 1.02 -2.03
C VAL A 184 18.08 -0.22 -2.90
N ASN A 185 16.98 -0.80 -3.42
CA ASN A 185 17.00 -2.04 -4.22
C ASN A 185 17.72 -3.21 -3.52
N GLY A 186 17.89 -3.13 -2.21
CA GLY A 186 18.43 -4.22 -1.41
C GLY A 186 17.38 -5.33 -1.26
N ASN A 187 17.82 -6.58 -1.33
CA ASN A 187 16.95 -7.71 -0.98
C ASN A 187 16.90 -7.86 0.55
N VAL A 188 16.20 -6.94 1.20
CA VAL A 188 16.13 -6.86 2.66
C VAL A 188 15.03 -7.82 3.15
N CYS A 189 15.36 -8.73 4.06
CA CYS A 189 14.38 -9.60 4.69
C CYS A 189 13.51 -8.84 5.70
N HIS A 190 12.37 -9.42 6.08
CA HIS A 190 11.41 -8.79 7.01
C HIS A 190 12.05 -8.40 8.34
N GLU A 191 12.90 -9.25 8.90
CA GLU A 191 13.55 -9.03 10.19
C GLU A 191 14.49 -7.82 10.13
N THR A 192 15.27 -7.72 9.06
CA THR A 192 16.18 -6.57 8.86
C THR A 192 15.40 -5.29 8.61
N GLU A 193 14.35 -5.34 7.80
CA GLU A 193 13.50 -4.18 7.55
C GLU A 193 12.81 -3.71 8.84
N ASN A 194 12.25 -4.64 9.61
CA ASN A 194 11.63 -4.36 10.91
C ASN A 194 12.64 -3.75 11.90
N PHE A 195 13.85 -4.34 11.97
CA PHE A 195 14.92 -3.81 12.81
C PHE A 195 15.29 -2.37 12.44
N VAL A 196 15.53 -2.08 11.16
CA VAL A 196 15.93 -0.73 10.72
C VAL A 196 14.82 0.30 10.98
N LEU A 197 13.55 -0.06 10.67
CA LEU A 197 12.43 0.84 10.93
C LEU A 197 12.26 1.15 12.41
N ASN A 198 12.32 0.15 13.30
CA ASN A 198 12.20 0.37 14.74
C ASN A 198 13.40 1.13 15.32
N ASN A 199 14.62 0.85 14.86
CA ASN A 199 15.86 1.46 15.38
C ASN A 199 16.20 2.83 14.75
N SER A 200 15.27 3.45 14.06
CA SER A 200 15.41 4.80 13.50
C SER A 200 14.47 5.78 14.19
N LYS A 201 14.92 7.01 14.42
CA LYS A 201 14.03 8.06 14.96
C LYS A 201 12.90 8.37 13.99
N ILE A 202 13.20 8.41 12.69
CA ILE A 202 12.30 8.82 11.61
C ILE A 202 12.38 7.82 10.45
N ALA A 203 11.26 7.50 9.84
CA ALA A 203 11.21 6.83 8.55
C ALA A 203 10.99 7.84 7.42
N LEU A 204 11.70 7.68 6.30
CA LEU A 204 11.52 8.45 5.08
C LEU A 204 10.77 7.61 4.05
N ASN A 205 9.83 8.20 3.35
CA ASN A 205 9.19 7.58 2.20
C ASN A 205 9.19 8.51 0.99
N ILE A 206 9.39 7.95 -0.19
CA ILE A 206 9.38 8.64 -1.47
C ILE A 206 8.49 7.86 -2.40
N HIS A 207 7.49 8.52 -2.98
CA HIS A 207 6.49 7.93 -3.85
C HIS A 207 6.89 8.03 -5.32
N ASP A 208 6.16 7.29 -6.16
CA ASP A 208 6.26 7.45 -7.61
C ASP A 208 5.70 8.80 -8.05
N LEU A 209 6.19 9.35 -9.16
CA LEU A 209 5.77 10.67 -9.61
C LEU A 209 4.25 10.71 -9.86
N TYR A 210 3.66 9.65 -10.39
CA TYR A 210 2.22 9.60 -10.61
C TYR A 210 1.41 9.73 -9.31
N GLN A 211 1.88 9.14 -8.21
CA GLN A 211 1.24 9.27 -6.89
C GLN A 211 1.30 10.70 -6.38
N ARG A 212 2.41 11.40 -6.63
CA ARG A 212 2.57 12.82 -6.25
C ARG A 212 1.75 13.78 -7.11
N VAL A 213 1.74 13.57 -8.44
CA VAL A 213 1.07 14.46 -9.39
C VAL A 213 -0.42 14.25 -9.43
N VAL A 214 -0.87 12.99 -9.43
CA VAL A 214 -2.28 12.63 -9.53
C VAL A 214 -2.94 12.49 -8.15
N GLY A 215 -2.14 12.23 -7.10
CA GLY A 215 -2.65 12.13 -5.73
C GLY A 215 -3.57 10.94 -5.49
N LEU A 216 -3.52 9.93 -6.37
CA LEU A 216 -4.49 8.83 -6.37
C LEU A 216 -4.33 7.90 -5.16
N ASP A 217 -3.12 7.47 -4.88
CA ASP A 217 -2.83 6.55 -3.78
C ASP A 217 -1.46 6.82 -3.14
N SER A 218 -1.21 6.20 -2.02
CA SER A 218 0.11 6.11 -1.39
C SER A 218 0.63 4.69 -1.49
N ASN A 219 1.95 4.51 -1.40
CA ASN A 219 2.54 3.17 -1.43
C ASN A 219 2.43 2.45 -0.07
N GLU A 220 2.63 1.13 -0.08
CA GLU A 220 2.56 0.27 1.13
C GLU A 220 3.56 0.70 2.21
N ARG A 221 4.72 1.23 1.82
CA ARG A 221 5.75 1.72 2.73
C ARG A 221 5.25 2.81 3.67
N THR A 222 4.31 3.66 3.23
CA THR A 222 3.68 4.67 4.09
C THR A 222 3.09 4.03 5.36
N PHE A 223 2.30 2.98 5.18
CA PHE A 223 1.62 2.30 6.28
C PHE A 223 2.59 1.51 7.15
N LYS A 224 3.55 0.82 6.52
CA LYS A 224 4.59 0.08 7.21
C LYS A 224 5.50 0.99 8.04
N SER A 225 5.95 2.09 7.48
CA SER A 225 6.77 3.08 8.19
C SER A 225 6.05 3.65 9.41
N LEU A 226 4.78 4.03 9.27
CA LEU A 226 4.00 4.53 10.39
C LEU A 226 3.68 3.42 11.41
N GLY A 227 3.44 2.19 10.97
CA GLY A 227 3.16 1.05 11.84
C GLY A 227 4.36 0.59 12.67
N CYS A 228 5.54 0.51 12.06
CA CYS A 228 6.78 0.10 12.76
C CYS A 228 7.44 1.28 13.49
N ASN A 229 7.66 2.40 12.80
CA ASN A 229 8.41 3.52 13.32
C ASN A 229 7.54 4.54 14.08
N GLY A 230 6.37 4.87 13.53
CA GLY A 230 5.46 5.88 14.10
C GLY A 230 5.71 7.31 13.61
N ILE A 231 6.90 7.65 13.11
CA ILE A 231 7.20 8.98 12.54
C ILE A 231 7.62 8.83 11.10
N LEU A 232 6.89 9.51 10.21
CA LEU A 232 7.13 9.50 8.79
C LEU A 232 7.38 10.92 8.28
N LEU A 233 8.43 11.08 7.48
CA LEU A 233 8.61 12.19 6.56
C LEU A 233 8.45 11.67 5.14
N CYS A 234 7.81 12.41 4.26
CA CYS A 234 7.66 11.99 2.87
C CYS A 234 7.51 13.17 1.90
N ASP A 235 7.61 12.87 0.62
CA ASP A 235 7.17 13.75 -0.44
C ASP A 235 5.65 13.99 -0.40
N GLU A 236 5.17 14.99 -1.13
CA GLU A 236 3.77 15.39 -1.09
C GLU A 236 2.87 14.45 -1.89
N VAL A 237 1.97 13.75 -1.19
CA VAL A 237 0.92 12.91 -1.76
C VAL A 237 -0.40 13.20 -1.05
N ASP A 238 -1.45 13.52 -1.79
CA ASP A 238 -2.75 13.93 -1.23
C ASP A 238 -3.37 12.87 -0.34
N GLN A 239 -3.27 11.59 -0.70
CA GLN A 239 -3.80 10.52 0.14
C GLN A 239 -3.09 10.44 1.49
N VAL A 240 -1.77 10.67 1.53
CA VAL A 240 -1.01 10.71 2.80
C VAL A 240 -1.51 11.85 3.68
N LYS A 241 -1.64 13.06 3.10
CA LYS A 241 -2.14 14.24 3.84
C LYS A 241 -3.56 14.03 4.39
N LYS A 242 -4.42 13.34 3.64
CA LYS A 242 -5.80 13.04 4.07
C LYS A 242 -5.86 12.00 5.19
N LEU A 243 -5.11 10.91 5.05
CA LEU A 243 -5.14 9.80 6.01
C LEU A 243 -4.31 10.09 7.28
N PHE A 244 -3.22 10.84 7.12
CA PHE A 244 -2.24 11.10 8.17
C PHE A 244 -1.87 12.59 8.24
N PRO A 245 -2.80 13.46 8.67
CA PRO A 245 -2.64 14.92 8.60
C PRO A 245 -1.47 15.46 9.45
N ASN A 246 -0.97 14.67 10.39
CA ASN A 246 0.19 15.02 11.21
C ASN A 246 1.54 14.62 10.58
N THR A 247 1.52 13.94 9.42
CA THR A 247 2.74 13.60 8.69
C THR A 247 3.27 14.85 7.97
N TYR A 248 4.56 15.15 8.18
CA TYR A 248 5.16 16.26 7.46
C TYR A 248 5.56 15.84 6.05
N CYS A 249 5.00 16.51 5.06
CA CYS A 249 5.22 16.23 3.64
C CYS A 249 5.86 17.44 2.95
N SER A 250 6.88 17.19 2.13
CA SER A 250 7.49 18.21 1.27
C SER A 250 8.22 17.55 0.10
N ASN A 251 8.13 18.19 -1.08
CA ASN A 251 8.95 17.81 -2.24
C ASN A 251 10.35 18.45 -2.20
N ASP A 252 10.61 19.31 -1.23
CA ASP A 252 11.90 19.97 -1.03
C ASP A 252 12.73 19.21 0.01
N PRO A 253 13.88 18.60 -0.39
CA PRO A 253 14.74 17.85 0.52
C PRO A 253 15.23 18.68 1.72
N GLN A 254 15.50 19.97 1.52
CA GLN A 254 16.04 20.83 2.59
C GLN A 254 14.99 21.08 3.68
N LYS A 255 13.71 21.21 3.31
CA LYS A 255 12.61 21.31 4.28
C LYS A 255 12.44 20.01 5.06
N LEU A 256 12.56 18.85 4.40
CA LEU A 256 12.52 17.56 5.09
C LEU A 256 13.71 17.37 6.04
N ILE A 257 14.93 17.77 5.63
CA ILE A 257 16.13 17.73 6.48
C ILE A 257 15.96 18.64 7.70
N THR A 258 15.48 19.85 7.50
CA THR A 258 15.22 20.80 8.60
C THR A 258 14.23 20.18 9.60
N LYS A 259 13.13 19.60 9.10
CA LYS A 259 12.14 18.93 9.95
C LYS A 259 12.70 17.68 10.65
N ALA A 260 13.55 16.93 9.97
CA ALA A 260 14.22 15.78 10.57
C ALA A 260 15.12 16.19 11.74
N LYS A 261 15.91 17.26 11.58
CA LYS A 261 16.76 17.81 12.65
C LYS A 261 15.94 18.28 13.85
N GLU A 262 14.83 18.97 13.60
CA GLU A 262 13.89 19.38 14.65
C GLU A 262 13.38 18.16 15.43
N ILE A 263 12.92 17.12 14.76
CA ILE A 263 12.42 15.89 15.41
C ILE A 263 13.54 15.18 16.16
N CYS A 264 14.74 15.12 15.58
CA CYS A 264 15.91 14.50 16.22
C CYS A 264 16.39 15.21 17.49
N SER A 265 16.02 16.48 17.68
CA SER A 265 16.33 17.26 18.89
C SER A 265 15.35 17.03 20.05
N PHE A 266 14.27 16.30 19.84
CA PHE A 266 13.32 15.99 20.92
C PHE A 266 13.94 15.09 21.97
N GLU A 267 13.54 15.28 23.21
CA GLU A 267 13.84 14.33 24.27
C GLU A 267 13.27 12.93 23.94
N ILE A 268 13.99 11.88 24.31
CA ILE A 268 13.66 10.52 23.92
C ILE A 268 12.23 10.11 24.35
N ASN A 269 11.80 10.56 25.50
CA ASN A 269 10.46 10.26 26.01
C ASN A 269 9.36 10.92 25.18
N ASP A 270 9.56 12.18 24.78
CA ASP A 270 8.60 12.90 23.93
C ASP A 270 8.53 12.28 22.54
N LEU A 271 9.69 11.93 21.97
CA LEU A 271 9.78 11.24 20.71
C LEU A 271 9.01 9.90 20.73
N ASN A 272 9.22 9.10 21.78
CA ASN A 272 8.54 7.82 21.95
C ASN A 272 7.03 8.00 22.14
N LEU A 273 6.59 9.01 22.85
CA LEU A 273 5.16 9.31 23.02
C LEU A 273 4.48 9.62 21.67
N ILE A 274 5.12 10.43 20.83
CA ILE A 274 4.63 10.74 19.48
C ILE A 274 4.54 9.45 18.64
N LYS A 275 5.58 8.63 18.67
CA LYS A 275 5.64 7.36 17.95
C LYS A 275 4.51 6.42 18.37
N GLU A 276 4.34 6.20 19.65
CA GLU A 276 3.30 5.30 20.18
C GLU A 276 1.88 5.76 19.83
N LYS A 277 1.62 7.07 19.87
CA LYS A 277 0.34 7.63 19.44
C LYS A 277 0.04 7.31 17.97
N ASN A 278 1.02 7.50 17.09
CA ASN A 278 0.87 7.27 15.67
C ASN A 278 0.76 5.77 15.33
N LYS A 279 1.59 4.92 15.95
CA LYS A 279 1.50 3.45 15.82
C LYS A 279 0.12 2.93 16.25
N THR A 280 -0.39 3.41 17.38
CA THR A 280 -1.73 3.06 17.87
C THR A 280 -2.81 3.42 16.84
N ASN A 281 -2.73 4.59 16.22
CA ASN A 281 -3.65 4.97 15.15
C ASN A 281 -3.59 4.00 13.95
N ILE A 282 -2.39 3.60 13.53
CA ILE A 282 -2.21 2.64 12.43
C ILE A 282 -2.80 1.28 12.77
N ILE A 283 -2.50 0.76 13.97
CA ILE A 283 -2.99 -0.56 14.41
C ILE A 283 -4.52 -0.57 14.46
N ASN A 284 -5.13 0.49 14.96
CA ASN A 284 -6.59 0.55 15.14
C ASN A 284 -7.35 0.76 13.84
N ASN A 285 -6.75 1.41 12.82
CA ASN A 285 -7.50 1.90 11.66
C ASN A 285 -6.94 1.44 10.30
N HIS A 286 -5.66 1.04 10.23
CA HIS A 286 -4.97 0.90 8.95
C HIS A 286 -4.17 -0.40 8.80
N THR A 287 -4.67 -1.51 9.35
CA THR A 287 -4.10 -2.85 9.17
C THR A 287 -4.84 -3.64 8.11
N TYR A 288 -4.22 -4.69 7.55
CA TYR A 288 -4.92 -5.63 6.66
C TYR A 288 -6.09 -6.33 7.37
N ILE A 289 -6.00 -6.57 8.68
CA ILE A 289 -7.14 -7.06 9.49
C ILE A 289 -8.31 -6.09 9.37
N LYS A 290 -8.07 -4.77 9.54
CA LYS A 290 -9.12 -3.76 9.41
C LYS A 290 -9.67 -3.62 7.99
N ARG A 291 -8.87 -3.88 6.98
CA ARG A 291 -9.35 -3.92 5.58
C ARG A 291 -10.25 -5.13 5.34
N VAL A 292 -9.86 -6.31 5.80
CA VAL A 292 -10.67 -7.53 5.67
C VAL A 292 -11.96 -7.43 6.49
N GLU A 293 -11.91 -6.90 7.71
CA GLU A 293 -13.12 -6.61 8.52
C GLU A 293 -14.13 -5.78 7.71
N LYS A 294 -13.66 -4.75 7.02
CA LYS A 294 -14.50 -3.91 6.15
C LYS A 294 -15.00 -4.67 4.93
N PHE A 295 -14.17 -5.50 4.25
CA PHE A 295 -14.61 -6.31 3.13
C PHE A 295 -15.74 -7.27 3.52
N ILE A 296 -15.59 -7.98 4.63
CA ILE A 296 -16.60 -8.93 5.12
C ILE A 296 -17.92 -8.21 5.46
N SER A 297 -17.86 -6.95 5.86
CA SER A 297 -19.05 -6.14 6.20
C SER A 297 -19.77 -5.55 4.99
N PHE A 298 -19.22 -5.61 3.78
CA PHE A 298 -19.91 -5.15 2.57
C PHE A 298 -21.16 -6.00 2.32
N LYS A 299 -22.31 -5.36 2.40
CA LYS A 299 -23.61 -5.94 2.10
C LYS A 299 -23.90 -5.92 0.60
#